data_e35179e48baaa64461b9651371bb1d0f
#
_entry.id   e35179e48baaa64461b9651371bb1d0f
#
_cell.length_a   1.000
_cell.length_b   1.000
_cell.length_c   1.000
_cell.angle_alpha   90.00
_cell.angle_beta   90.00
_cell.angle_gamma   90.00
#
_symmetry.space_group_name_H-M   'P 1'
#
loop_
_entity.id
_entity.type
_entity.pdbx_description
1 polymer ?
#
loop_
_entity_poly.entity_id
_entity_poly.type
_entity_poly.pdbx_seq_one_letter_code
_entity_poly.pdbx_strand_id
1 'polypeptide(L)'
;MFPQTDINQITHVITLAIAPVFLLTAVGTLMGVLANRLARIVDRIRVLEDKLHELGLGELMPARSELENLRQRLRLIYSAVAAAVFCALFVGLLIIVAFIDAFMSINLAKVVGLLFVMAMVAFIGSLVVFLREIFLAVVNTRKSMP
;
A
#
# COMPACT_ATOMS: atom_id res chain seq x y z
N MET A 1 -30.59 14.23 -31.02
CA MET A 1 -30.78 12.76 -31.14
C MET A 1 -29.38 12.16 -31.07
N PHE A 2 -28.95 11.74 -29.88
CA PHE A 2 -27.62 11.10 -29.69
C PHE A 2 -27.69 9.69 -30.28
N PRO A 3 -26.72 9.25 -31.10
CA PRO A 3 -26.71 7.90 -31.62
C PRO A 3 -26.67 6.87 -30.49
N GLN A 4 -27.53 5.86 -30.56
CA GLN A 4 -27.64 4.77 -29.56
C GLN A 4 -26.31 4.05 -29.32
N THR A 5 -25.39 4.11 -30.28
CA THR A 5 -24.06 3.52 -30.24
C THR A 5 -23.16 4.20 -29.17
N ASP A 6 -23.26 5.52 -29.02
CA ASP A 6 -22.43 6.29 -28.07
C ASP A 6 -22.86 6.01 -26.64
N ILE A 7 -24.13 5.84 -26.37
CA ILE A 7 -24.65 5.55 -25.02
C ILE A 7 -24.21 4.15 -24.56
N ASN A 8 -24.25 3.16 -25.46
CA ASN A 8 -23.80 1.80 -25.15
C ASN A 8 -22.28 1.74 -24.85
N GLN A 9 -21.47 2.49 -25.61
CA GLN A 9 -20.01 2.57 -25.36
C GLN A 9 -19.72 3.23 -24.02
N ILE A 10 -20.36 4.35 -23.71
CA ILE A 10 -20.17 5.04 -22.41
C ILE A 10 -20.60 4.15 -21.25
N THR A 11 -21.73 3.47 -21.35
CA THR A 11 -22.20 2.53 -20.32
C THR A 11 -21.22 1.37 -20.12
N HIS A 12 -20.63 0.86 -21.18
CA HIS A 12 -19.63 -0.21 -21.12
C HIS A 12 -18.37 0.24 -20.39
N VAL A 13 -17.85 1.44 -20.70
CA VAL A 13 -16.66 2.01 -20.04
C VAL A 13 -16.91 2.28 -18.55
N ILE A 14 -18.07 2.83 -18.20
CA ILE A 14 -18.47 3.04 -16.81
C ILE A 14 -18.48 1.70 -16.05
N THR A 15 -19.06 0.67 -16.65
CA THR A 15 -19.12 -0.67 -16.05
C THR A 15 -17.73 -1.26 -15.83
N LEU A 16 -16.82 -1.10 -16.80
CA LEU A 16 -15.43 -1.53 -16.68
C LEU A 16 -14.65 -0.75 -15.61
N ALA A 17 -15.00 0.51 -15.35
CA ALA A 17 -14.34 1.34 -14.35
C ALA A 17 -14.78 1.02 -12.90
N ILE A 18 -15.89 0.34 -12.69
CA ILE A 18 -16.42 0.04 -11.36
C ILE A 18 -15.43 -0.81 -10.55
N ALA A 19 -14.90 -1.90 -11.11
CA ALA A 19 -13.98 -2.79 -10.41
C ALA A 19 -12.67 -2.08 -9.99
N PRO A 20 -11.99 -1.31 -10.86
CA PRO A 20 -10.84 -0.49 -10.48
C PRO A 20 -11.14 0.53 -9.38
N VAL A 21 -12.33 1.15 -9.38
CA VAL A 21 -12.72 2.13 -8.34
C VAL A 21 -12.88 1.45 -6.98
N PHE A 22 -13.48 0.26 -6.91
CA PHE A 22 -13.52 -0.53 -5.67
C PHE A 22 -12.13 -0.91 -5.18
N LEU A 23 -11.21 -1.24 -6.08
CA LEU A 23 -9.82 -1.51 -5.73
C LEU A 23 -9.15 -0.27 -5.12
N LEU A 24 -9.39 0.94 -5.67
CA LEU A 24 -8.89 2.19 -5.08
C LEU A 24 -9.41 2.41 -3.65
N THR A 25 -10.67 2.11 -3.39
CA THR A 25 -11.25 2.19 -2.04
C THR A 25 -10.54 1.22 -1.09
N ALA A 26 -10.30 -0.01 -1.50
CA ALA A 26 -9.55 -0.99 -0.72
C ALA A 26 -8.12 -0.55 -0.44
N VAL A 27 -7.42 0.00 -1.43
CA VAL A 27 -6.07 0.57 -1.28
C VAL A 27 -6.08 1.75 -0.30
N GLY A 28 -7.05 2.66 -0.39
CA GLY A 28 -7.19 3.79 0.52
C GLY A 28 -7.37 3.34 1.97
N THR A 29 -8.22 2.34 2.20
CA THR A 29 -8.42 1.74 3.52
C THR A 29 -7.13 1.11 4.06
N LEU A 30 -6.42 0.34 3.23
CA LEU A 30 -5.13 -0.25 3.59
C LEU A 30 -4.10 0.82 3.94
N MET A 31 -4.01 1.89 3.16
CA MET A 31 -3.10 3.02 3.44
C MET A 31 -3.40 3.68 4.77
N GLY A 32 -4.66 3.85 5.16
CA GLY A 32 -5.06 4.37 6.47
C GLY A 32 -4.54 3.49 7.62
N VAL A 33 -4.64 2.17 7.49
CA VAL A 33 -4.12 1.22 8.48
C VAL A 33 -2.59 1.30 8.56
N LEU A 34 -1.91 1.33 7.41
CA LEU A 34 -0.44 1.43 7.34
C LEU A 34 0.07 2.75 7.94
N ALA A 35 -0.60 3.87 7.67
CA ALA A 35 -0.25 5.19 8.20
C ALA A 35 -0.35 5.22 9.74
N ASN A 36 -1.42 4.67 10.30
CA ASN A 36 -1.59 4.57 11.75
C ASN A 36 -0.50 3.71 12.41
N ARG A 37 -0.09 2.61 11.77
CA ARG A 37 1.02 1.77 12.27
C ARG A 37 2.35 2.48 12.15
N LEU A 38 2.59 3.17 11.04
CA LEU A 38 3.78 3.97 10.81
C LEU A 38 3.97 5.02 11.92
N ALA A 39 2.92 5.79 12.22
CA ALA A 39 2.94 6.81 13.27
C ALA A 39 3.37 6.22 14.61
N ARG A 40 2.76 5.10 15.04
CA ARG A 40 3.10 4.44 16.33
C ARG A 40 4.55 3.96 16.39
N ILE A 41 5.10 3.44 15.29
CA ILE A 41 6.49 2.98 15.27
C ILE A 41 7.45 4.18 15.32
N VAL A 42 7.16 5.24 14.58
CA VAL A 42 7.96 6.47 14.59
C VAL A 42 7.95 7.10 15.97
N ASP A 43 6.81 7.19 16.64
CA ASP A 43 6.70 7.73 17.99
C ASP A 43 7.50 6.88 18.98
N ARG A 44 7.44 5.56 18.88
CA ARG A 44 8.23 4.66 19.74
C ARG A 44 9.73 4.82 19.50
N ILE A 45 10.16 4.99 18.25
CA ILE A 45 11.57 5.25 17.91
C ILE A 45 12.06 6.54 18.56
N ARG A 46 11.30 7.65 18.45
CA ARG A 46 11.65 8.93 19.06
C ARG A 46 11.82 8.82 20.57
N VAL A 47 10.83 8.24 21.24
CA VAL A 47 10.90 8.05 22.71
C VAL A 47 12.12 7.21 23.12
N LEU A 48 12.48 6.20 22.32
CA LEU A 48 13.63 5.34 22.61
C LEU A 48 14.96 6.05 22.32
N GLU A 49 15.03 6.86 21.27
CA GLU A 49 16.21 7.68 20.94
C GLU A 49 16.48 8.74 22.01
N ASP A 50 15.43 9.41 22.51
CA ASP A 50 15.55 10.38 23.61
C ASP A 50 16.08 9.71 24.88
N LYS A 51 15.56 8.54 25.23
CA LYS A 51 16.02 7.75 26.38
C LYS A 51 17.46 7.26 26.27
N LEU A 52 17.93 6.95 25.06
CA LEU A 52 19.30 6.50 24.83
C LEU A 52 20.36 7.51 25.28
N HIS A 53 20.04 8.80 25.31
CA HIS A 53 20.93 9.85 25.82
C HIS A 53 21.03 9.88 27.33
N GLU A 54 20.07 9.28 28.06
CA GLU A 54 20.00 9.29 29.53
C GLU A 54 20.42 7.95 30.16
N LEU A 55 20.50 6.86 29.37
CA LEU A 55 20.72 5.50 29.83
C LEU A 55 22.20 5.24 30.18
N GLY A 56 22.44 4.51 31.28
CA GLY A 56 23.74 3.98 31.66
C GLY A 56 24.21 2.82 30.75
N LEU A 57 25.51 2.51 30.80
CA LEU A 57 26.17 1.54 29.93
C LEU A 57 25.49 0.15 29.91
N GLY A 58 24.88 -0.30 31.01
CA GLY A 58 24.22 -1.62 31.08
C GLY A 58 22.90 -1.72 30.35
N GLU A 59 22.20 -0.60 30.13
CA GLU A 59 20.89 -0.56 29.49
C GLU A 59 20.97 -0.19 27.99
N LEU A 60 22.14 0.26 27.54
CA LEU A 60 22.34 0.69 26.13
C LEU A 60 22.23 -0.47 25.14
N MET A 61 22.68 -1.66 25.48
CA MET A 61 22.65 -2.81 24.55
C MET A 61 21.22 -3.29 24.25
N PRO A 62 20.34 -3.53 25.25
CA PRO A 62 18.95 -3.92 24.96
C PRO A 62 18.17 -2.82 24.24
N ALA A 63 18.38 -1.54 24.59
CA ALA A 63 17.72 -0.42 23.94
C ALA A 63 18.11 -0.29 22.44
N ARG A 64 19.38 -0.51 22.11
CA ARG A 64 19.86 -0.52 20.70
C ARG A 64 19.25 -1.67 19.89
N SER A 65 19.13 -2.86 20.49
CA SER A 65 18.52 -4.00 19.80
C SER A 65 17.02 -3.77 19.53
N GLU A 66 16.31 -3.14 20.47
CA GLU A 66 14.90 -2.75 20.28
C GLU A 66 14.78 -1.72 19.15
N LEU A 67 15.66 -0.72 19.11
CA LEU A 67 15.68 0.31 18.07
C LEU A 67 15.90 -0.29 16.67
N GLU A 68 16.83 -1.24 16.56
CA GLU A 68 17.11 -1.91 15.28
C GLU A 68 15.90 -2.73 14.78
N ASN A 69 15.23 -3.43 15.67
CA ASN A 69 13.98 -4.15 15.37
C ASN A 69 12.87 -3.19 14.91
N LEU A 70 12.71 -2.04 15.56
CA LEU A 70 11.74 -1.02 15.16
C LEU A 70 12.06 -0.42 13.78
N ARG A 71 13.33 -0.15 13.49
CA ARG A 71 13.79 0.34 12.18
C ARG A 71 13.58 -0.69 11.08
N GLN A 72 13.75 -1.97 11.35
CA GLN A 72 13.44 -3.04 10.39
C GLN A 72 11.93 -3.08 10.07
N ARG A 73 11.06 -3.01 11.08
CA ARG A 73 9.60 -2.94 10.90
C ARG A 73 9.19 -1.68 10.15
N LEU A 74 9.82 -0.54 10.44
CA LEU A 74 9.60 0.71 9.73
C LEU A 74 9.85 0.56 8.23
N ARG A 75 10.97 -0.07 7.84
CA ARG A 75 11.28 -0.34 6.41
C ARG A 75 10.23 -1.21 5.73
N LEU A 76 9.69 -2.21 6.41
CA LEU A 76 8.62 -3.05 5.87
C LEU A 76 7.34 -2.26 5.64
N ILE A 77 6.94 -1.39 6.58
CA ILE A 77 5.77 -0.54 6.41
C ILE A 77 5.97 0.44 5.24
N TYR A 78 7.15 1.07 5.12
CA TYR A 78 7.43 1.95 3.97
C TYR A 78 7.34 1.21 2.64
N SER A 79 7.84 -0.02 2.55
CA SER A 79 7.73 -0.81 1.31
C SER A 79 6.28 -1.24 1.01
N ALA A 80 5.47 -1.53 2.04
CA ALA A 80 4.05 -1.81 1.87
C ALA A 80 3.29 -0.56 1.39
N VAL A 81 3.57 0.61 1.97
CA VAL A 81 2.98 1.88 1.54
C VAL A 81 3.37 2.20 0.10
N ALA A 82 4.65 2.05 -0.26
CA ALA A 82 5.12 2.27 -1.62
C ALA A 82 4.39 1.36 -2.63
N ALA A 83 4.26 0.08 -2.33
CA ALA A 83 3.52 -0.86 -3.17
C ALA A 83 2.03 -0.48 -3.30
N ALA A 84 1.39 -0.01 -2.23
CA ALA A 84 0.01 0.48 -2.26
C ALA A 84 -0.14 1.74 -3.13
N VAL A 85 0.82 2.67 -3.06
CA VAL A 85 0.86 3.85 -3.92
C VAL A 85 1.02 3.47 -5.39
N PHE A 86 1.93 2.53 -5.72
CA PHE A 86 2.07 2.04 -7.08
C PHE A 86 0.79 1.37 -7.60
N CYS A 87 0.09 0.60 -6.75
CA CYS A 87 -1.22 0.05 -7.10
C CYS A 87 -2.20 1.17 -7.48
N ALA A 88 -2.33 2.22 -6.65
CA ALA A 88 -3.21 3.35 -6.92
C ALA A 88 -2.85 4.07 -8.23
N LEU A 89 -1.56 4.26 -8.51
CA LEU A 89 -1.08 4.86 -9.75
C LEU A 89 -1.44 4.02 -10.98
N PHE A 90 -1.24 2.70 -10.93
CA PHE A 90 -1.62 1.81 -12.03
C PHE A 90 -3.12 1.81 -12.27
N VAL A 91 -3.95 1.85 -11.21
CA VAL A 91 -5.41 1.94 -11.33
C VAL A 91 -5.82 3.28 -11.95
N GLY A 92 -5.24 4.38 -11.51
CA GLY A 92 -5.50 5.70 -12.10
C GLY A 92 -5.13 5.76 -13.57
N LEU A 93 -3.96 5.23 -13.94
CA LEU A 93 -3.51 5.17 -15.32
C LEU A 93 -4.41 4.25 -16.18
N LEU A 94 -4.83 3.11 -15.63
CA LEU A 94 -5.78 2.20 -16.27
C LEU A 94 -7.08 2.91 -16.63
N ILE A 95 -7.65 3.67 -15.71
CA ILE A 95 -8.90 4.42 -15.93
C ILE A 95 -8.70 5.43 -17.06
N ILE A 96 -7.59 6.19 -17.04
CA ILE A 96 -7.28 7.16 -18.10
C ILE A 96 -7.17 6.47 -19.46
N VAL A 97 -6.41 5.37 -19.55
CA VAL A 97 -6.23 4.63 -20.81
C VAL A 97 -7.55 4.04 -21.31
N ALA A 98 -8.42 3.52 -20.41
CA ALA A 98 -9.73 3.00 -20.78
C ALA A 98 -10.65 4.09 -21.36
N PHE A 99 -10.60 5.31 -20.84
CA PHE A 99 -11.34 6.44 -21.39
C PHE A 99 -10.77 6.88 -22.75
N ILE A 100 -9.45 6.91 -22.92
CA ILE A 100 -8.81 7.23 -24.21
C ILE A 100 -9.22 6.20 -25.29
N ASP A 101 -9.20 4.91 -24.94
CA ASP A 101 -9.63 3.82 -25.83
C ASP A 101 -11.08 4.03 -26.31
N ALA A 102 -11.99 4.37 -25.39
CA ALA A 102 -13.40 4.62 -25.71
C ALA A 102 -13.61 5.85 -26.59
N PHE A 103 -12.85 6.95 -26.37
CA PHE A 103 -13.04 8.17 -27.16
C PHE A 103 -12.33 8.15 -28.51
N MET A 104 -11.19 7.50 -28.62
CA MET A 104 -10.36 7.49 -29.83
C MET A 104 -10.55 6.22 -30.68
N SER A 105 -11.31 5.23 -30.21
CA SER A 105 -11.51 3.92 -30.86
C SER A 105 -10.19 3.22 -31.22
N ILE A 106 -9.16 3.42 -30.43
CA ILE A 106 -7.84 2.79 -30.55
C ILE A 106 -7.89 1.52 -29.71
N ASN A 107 -7.65 0.35 -30.28
CA ASN A 107 -7.73 -0.93 -29.55
C ASN A 107 -6.60 -1.06 -28.49
N LEU A 108 -6.80 -0.43 -27.32
CA LEU A 108 -5.89 -0.44 -26.17
C LEU A 108 -6.27 -1.48 -25.11
N ALA A 109 -7.20 -2.38 -25.38
CA ALA A 109 -7.71 -3.38 -24.44
C ALA A 109 -6.59 -4.21 -23.78
N LYS A 110 -5.52 -4.55 -24.50
CA LYS A 110 -4.36 -5.27 -23.96
C LYS A 110 -3.59 -4.44 -22.93
N VAL A 111 -3.46 -3.13 -23.16
CA VAL A 111 -2.77 -2.21 -22.24
C VAL A 111 -3.58 -2.05 -20.96
N VAL A 112 -4.89 -1.89 -21.06
CA VAL A 112 -5.82 -1.83 -19.92
C VAL A 112 -5.71 -3.10 -19.07
N GLY A 113 -5.75 -4.29 -19.73
CA GLY A 113 -5.59 -5.56 -19.04
C GLY A 113 -4.24 -5.71 -18.34
N LEU A 114 -3.14 -5.29 -18.99
CA LEU A 114 -1.81 -5.32 -18.39
C LEU A 114 -1.71 -4.41 -17.16
N LEU A 115 -2.21 -3.19 -17.24
CA LEU A 115 -2.23 -2.24 -16.13
C LEU A 115 -3.05 -2.78 -14.95
N PHE A 116 -4.17 -3.47 -15.22
CA PHE A 116 -4.95 -4.10 -14.18
C PHE A 116 -4.18 -5.21 -13.45
N VAL A 117 -3.50 -6.08 -14.19
CA VAL A 117 -2.67 -7.14 -13.62
C VAL A 117 -1.54 -6.54 -12.78
N MET A 118 -0.86 -5.49 -13.27
CA MET A 118 0.20 -4.80 -12.53
C MET A 118 -0.33 -4.18 -11.23
N ALA A 119 -1.52 -3.56 -11.26
CA ALA A 119 -2.17 -3.02 -10.07
C ALA A 119 -2.48 -4.12 -9.04
N MET A 120 -3.01 -5.27 -9.49
CA MET A 120 -3.30 -6.40 -8.62
C MET A 120 -2.03 -7.01 -8.00
N VAL A 121 -0.96 -7.15 -8.77
CA VAL A 121 0.33 -7.63 -8.27
C VAL A 121 0.89 -6.67 -7.20
N ALA A 122 0.83 -5.36 -7.45
CA ALA A 122 1.26 -4.35 -6.48
C ALA A 122 0.41 -4.38 -5.20
N PHE A 123 -0.90 -4.57 -5.31
CA PHE A 123 -1.81 -4.70 -4.17
C PHE A 123 -1.49 -5.94 -3.32
N ILE A 124 -1.36 -7.11 -3.96
CA ILE A 124 -1.00 -8.36 -3.28
C ILE A 124 0.38 -8.22 -2.63
N GLY A 125 1.35 -7.63 -3.32
CA GLY A 125 2.68 -7.36 -2.78
C GLY A 125 2.63 -6.51 -1.51
N SER A 126 1.83 -5.44 -1.51
CA SER A 126 1.61 -4.60 -0.32
C SER A 126 1.04 -5.40 0.85
N LEU A 127 0.03 -6.24 0.60
CA LEU A 127 -0.58 -7.09 1.63
C LEU A 127 0.40 -8.14 2.19
N VAL A 128 1.21 -8.76 1.33
CA VAL A 128 2.22 -9.75 1.75
C VAL A 128 3.28 -9.09 2.66
N VAL A 129 3.77 -7.92 2.28
CA VAL A 129 4.75 -7.17 3.10
C VAL A 129 4.11 -6.75 4.43
N PHE A 130 2.88 -6.28 4.40
CA PHE A 130 2.12 -5.93 5.61
C PHE A 130 1.92 -7.15 6.53
N LEU A 131 1.60 -8.31 5.98
CA LEU A 131 1.47 -9.55 6.75
C LEU A 131 2.80 -9.94 7.42
N ARG A 132 3.92 -9.82 6.71
CA ARG A 132 5.26 -10.05 7.29
C ARG A 132 5.56 -9.12 8.46
N GLU A 133 5.18 -7.85 8.36
CA GLU A 133 5.34 -6.89 9.48
C GLU A 133 4.55 -7.35 10.72
N ILE A 134 3.30 -7.78 10.53
CA ILE A 134 2.45 -8.28 11.61
C ILE A 134 3.10 -9.50 12.30
N PHE A 135 3.59 -10.47 11.52
CA PHE A 135 4.25 -11.65 12.08
C PHE A 135 5.50 -11.28 12.90
N LEU A 136 6.32 -10.35 12.40
CA LEU A 136 7.49 -9.87 13.15
C LEU A 136 7.08 -9.16 14.45
N ALA A 137 5.99 -8.40 14.43
CA ALA A 137 5.45 -7.76 15.62
C ALA A 137 5.07 -8.78 16.69
N VAL A 138 4.36 -9.84 16.32
CA VAL A 138 3.89 -10.89 17.25
C VAL A 138 5.05 -11.71 17.82
N VAL A 139 6.01 -12.10 16.99
CA VAL A 139 7.17 -12.90 17.42
C VAL A 139 8.05 -12.13 18.43
N ASN A 140 8.26 -10.83 18.21
CA ASN A 140 9.05 -10.01 19.14
C ASN A 140 8.34 -9.79 20.49
N THR A 141 7.02 -9.67 20.50
CA THR A 141 6.26 -9.53 21.75
C THR A 141 6.33 -10.79 22.61
N ARG A 142 6.41 -11.98 22.01
CA ARG A 142 6.57 -13.24 22.74
C ARG A 142 7.96 -13.40 23.41
N LYS A 143 9.00 -12.76 22.85
CA LYS A 143 10.36 -12.82 23.42
C LYS A 143 10.56 -11.91 24.63
N SER A 144 9.70 -10.94 24.84
CA SER A 144 9.78 -9.98 25.96
C SER A 144 8.87 -10.33 27.15
N MET A 145 8.15 -11.45 27.11
CA MET A 145 7.45 -11.99 28.29
C MET A 145 8.35 -13.01 28.96
N PRO A 146 8.68 -12.81 30.26
CA PRO A 146 9.43 -13.78 31.06
C PRO A 146 8.67 -15.07 31.26
#